data_30974023a3c500412faedfba2eafe698
#
_entry.id   30974023a3c500412faedfba2eafe698
#
_cell.length_a   1.000
_cell.length_b   1.000
_cell.length_c   1.000
_cell.angle_alpha   90.00
_cell.angle_beta   90.00
_cell.angle_gamma   90.00
#
_symmetry.space_group_name_H-M   'P 1'
#
loop_
_entity.id
_entity.type
_entity.pdbx_description
1 polymer ?
#
loop_
_entity_poly.entity_id
_entity_poly.type
_entity_poly.pdbx_seq_one_letter_code
_entity_poly.pdbx_strand_id
1 'polypeptide(L)'
;MSGVVRVKPGVEFAVIAPGGFELLAAITLAASSLGYDLTITSGTDGVHSGPNDPHHRGEAYDVRSHDLPDPAVALQQIQLHLIDLERFFAFIEDPGTDNEHIHCQVKKGTTYP
;
A
#
# COMPACT_ATOMS: atom_id res chain seq x y z
N MET A 1 19.32 -4.67 -10.65
CA MET A 1 18.25 -5.66 -10.40
C MET A 1 16.99 -4.94 -9.95
N SER A 2 15.86 -5.46 -10.37
CA SER A 2 14.57 -4.94 -9.90
C SER A 2 14.29 -5.38 -8.48
N GLY A 3 13.66 -4.51 -7.68
CA GLY A 3 13.11 -4.89 -6.41
C GLY A 3 11.82 -5.71 -6.56
N VAL A 4 11.46 -6.42 -5.51
CA VAL A 4 10.23 -7.19 -5.42
C VAL A 4 9.42 -6.73 -4.21
N VAL A 5 8.17 -7.16 -4.16
CA VAL A 5 7.35 -6.93 -2.96
C VAL A 5 7.53 -8.12 -2.02
N ARG A 6 7.85 -7.82 -0.77
CA ARG A 6 7.86 -8.79 0.31
C ARG A 6 6.61 -8.60 1.16
N VAL A 7 6.20 -9.65 1.81
CA VAL A 7 5.03 -9.63 2.69
C VAL A 7 5.49 -10.04 4.08
N LYS A 8 5.26 -9.17 5.05
CA LYS A 8 5.62 -9.46 6.45
C LYS A 8 4.83 -10.69 6.93
N PRO A 9 5.45 -11.61 7.69
CA PRO A 9 4.72 -12.73 8.29
C PRO A 9 3.52 -12.24 9.10
N GLY A 10 2.37 -12.91 8.95
CA GLY A 10 1.13 -12.54 9.64
C GLY A 10 0.21 -11.62 8.84
N VAL A 11 0.69 -11.04 7.74
CA VAL A 11 -0.19 -10.27 6.85
C VAL A 11 -1.14 -11.20 6.12
N GLU A 12 -2.41 -10.82 6.08
CA GLU A 12 -3.46 -11.59 5.44
C GLU A 12 -4.04 -10.84 4.24
N PHE A 13 -4.42 -11.60 3.23
CA PHE A 13 -5.14 -11.13 2.04
C PHE A 13 -6.43 -11.93 1.93
N ALA A 14 -7.28 -11.85 2.96
CA ALA A 14 -8.51 -12.64 3.03
C ALA A 14 -9.46 -12.30 1.86
N VAL A 15 -9.49 -11.03 1.46
CA VAL A 15 -10.19 -10.56 0.27
C VAL A 15 -9.31 -9.53 -0.43
N ILE A 16 -9.41 -9.46 -1.75
CA ILE A 16 -8.75 -8.43 -2.57
C ILE A 16 -9.82 -7.87 -3.49
N ALA A 17 -10.23 -6.63 -3.23
CA ALA A 17 -11.15 -5.93 -4.13
C ALA A 17 -10.44 -5.57 -5.44
N PRO A 18 -11.16 -5.30 -6.54
CA PRO A 18 -10.51 -4.90 -7.80
C PRO A 18 -9.55 -3.72 -7.64
N GLY A 19 -9.95 -2.69 -6.89
CA GLY A 19 -9.04 -1.56 -6.60
C GLY A 19 -7.86 -1.96 -5.72
N GLY A 20 -8.05 -2.89 -4.78
CA GLY A 20 -6.96 -3.44 -3.97
C GLY A 20 -5.92 -4.15 -4.83
N PHE A 21 -6.35 -4.88 -5.85
CA PHE A 21 -5.44 -5.51 -6.79
C PHE A 21 -4.61 -4.45 -7.57
N GLU A 22 -5.24 -3.35 -7.97
CA GLU A 22 -4.53 -2.25 -8.63
C GLU A 22 -3.50 -1.59 -7.69
N LEU A 23 -3.82 -1.46 -6.39
CA LEU A 23 -2.86 -0.97 -5.39
C LEU A 23 -1.63 -1.90 -5.31
N LEU A 24 -1.86 -3.20 -5.23
CA LEU A 24 -0.78 -4.18 -5.16
C LEU A 24 0.09 -4.14 -6.42
N ALA A 25 -0.52 -3.99 -7.59
CA ALA A 25 0.19 -3.84 -8.84
C ALA A 25 1.08 -2.59 -8.85
N ALA A 26 0.55 -1.46 -8.38
CA ALA A 26 1.31 -0.20 -8.29
C ALA A 26 2.51 -0.33 -7.34
N ILE A 27 2.31 -0.96 -6.18
CA ILE A 27 3.39 -1.20 -5.21
C ILE A 27 4.47 -2.09 -5.84
N THR A 28 4.06 -3.14 -6.55
CA THR A 28 4.97 -4.07 -7.22
C THR A 28 5.80 -3.35 -8.31
N LEU A 29 5.15 -2.54 -9.13
CA LEU A 29 5.82 -1.78 -10.17
C LEU A 29 6.75 -0.72 -9.58
N ALA A 30 6.36 -0.10 -8.48
CA ALA A 30 7.21 0.85 -7.77
C ALA A 30 8.50 0.17 -7.27
N ALA A 31 8.39 -1.00 -6.64
CA ALA A 31 9.56 -1.75 -6.20
C ALA A 31 10.51 -2.06 -7.36
N SER A 32 9.95 -2.49 -8.48
CA SER A 32 10.74 -2.75 -9.70
C SER A 32 11.49 -1.50 -10.16
N SER A 33 10.79 -0.36 -10.23
CA SER A 33 11.39 0.91 -10.67
C SER A 33 12.45 1.43 -9.70
N LEU A 34 12.22 1.26 -8.38
CA LEU A 34 13.15 1.71 -7.35
C LEU A 34 14.43 0.87 -7.30
N GLY A 35 14.36 -0.39 -7.72
CA GLY A 35 15.49 -1.31 -7.67
C GLY A 35 15.77 -1.88 -6.27
N TYR A 36 14.83 -1.72 -5.32
CA TYR A 36 14.91 -2.34 -3.99
C TYR A 36 13.53 -2.79 -3.54
N ASP A 37 13.50 -3.69 -2.54
CA ASP A 37 12.26 -4.32 -2.11
C ASP A 37 11.38 -3.36 -1.31
N LEU A 38 10.07 -3.48 -1.51
CA LEU A 38 9.06 -2.88 -0.65
C LEU A 38 8.37 -4.00 0.14
N THR A 39 8.09 -3.75 1.41
CA THR A 39 7.48 -4.76 2.30
C THR A 39 6.08 -4.32 2.70
N ILE A 40 5.09 -5.15 2.39
CA ILE A 40 3.72 -4.95 2.86
C ILE A 40 3.64 -5.43 4.30
N THR A 41 3.15 -4.57 5.19
CA THR A 41 3.06 -4.86 6.62
C THR A 41 1.64 -5.00 7.12
N SER A 42 0.64 -4.63 6.32
CA SER A 42 -0.77 -4.79 6.68
C SER A 42 -1.62 -4.97 5.42
N GLY A 43 -2.48 -5.97 5.44
CA GLY A 43 -3.54 -6.21 4.48
C GLY A 43 -4.87 -6.25 5.21
N THR A 44 -5.58 -7.40 5.15
CA THR A 44 -6.87 -7.56 5.87
C THR A 44 -6.69 -7.97 7.34
N ASP A 45 -5.45 -8.25 7.75
CA ASP A 45 -5.11 -8.61 9.13
C ASP A 45 -5.28 -7.43 10.09
N GLY A 46 -5.33 -7.73 11.37
CA GLY A 46 -5.35 -6.73 12.43
C GLY A 46 -6.75 -6.18 12.73
N VAL A 47 -6.79 -5.33 13.75
CA VAL A 47 -8.00 -4.64 14.19
C VAL A 47 -7.86 -3.17 13.81
N HIS A 48 -8.27 -2.81 12.62
CA HIS A 48 -8.25 -1.42 12.17
C HIS A 48 -9.42 -0.65 12.80
N SER A 49 -10.08 0.23 12.06
CA SER A 49 -11.19 1.02 12.58
C SER A 49 -12.52 0.25 12.64
N GLY A 50 -12.53 -1.03 12.29
CA GLY A 50 -13.71 -1.88 12.34
C GLY A 50 -13.93 -2.67 11.04
N PRO A 51 -15.04 -3.45 10.95
CA PRO A 51 -15.27 -4.34 9.80
C PRO A 51 -15.45 -3.61 8.47
N ASN A 52 -15.79 -2.32 8.48
CA ASN A 52 -15.93 -1.51 7.28
C ASN A 52 -14.67 -0.71 6.93
N ASP A 53 -13.58 -0.93 7.65
CA ASP A 53 -12.30 -0.30 7.34
C ASP A 53 -11.81 -0.75 5.95
N PRO A 54 -11.22 0.14 5.13
CA PRO A 54 -10.70 -0.23 3.82
C PRO A 54 -9.74 -1.41 3.83
N HIS A 55 -8.92 -1.55 4.88
CA HIS A 55 -8.05 -2.73 5.02
C HIS A 55 -8.87 -4.03 5.01
N HIS A 56 -9.95 -4.10 5.79
CA HIS A 56 -10.77 -5.30 5.90
C HIS A 56 -11.56 -5.61 4.62
N ARG A 57 -11.77 -4.61 3.77
CA ARG A 57 -12.44 -4.81 2.46
C ARG A 57 -11.47 -5.17 1.34
N GLY A 58 -10.17 -5.29 1.64
CA GLY A 58 -9.16 -5.54 0.61
C GLY A 58 -8.92 -4.33 -0.29
N GLU A 59 -9.08 -3.12 0.25
CA GLU A 59 -8.96 -1.85 -0.46
C GLU A 59 -7.90 -0.92 0.13
N ALA A 60 -7.07 -1.41 1.04
CA ALA A 60 -5.95 -0.66 1.58
C ALA A 60 -4.81 -1.58 1.99
N TYR A 61 -3.59 -1.10 1.81
CA TYR A 61 -2.36 -1.81 2.19
C TYR A 61 -1.36 -0.83 2.76
N ASP A 62 -0.60 -1.28 3.76
CA ASP A 62 0.49 -0.50 4.34
C ASP A 62 1.83 -1.05 3.89
N VAL A 63 2.74 -0.15 3.58
CA VAL A 63 4.11 -0.47 3.16
C VAL A 63 5.07 0.09 4.21
N ARG A 64 6.03 -0.73 4.64
CA ARG A 64 7.04 -0.32 5.62
C ARG A 64 7.88 0.82 5.07
N SER A 65 8.12 1.84 5.90
CA SER A 65 8.94 3.00 5.52
C SER A 65 10.30 3.05 6.23
N HIS A 66 10.41 2.45 7.41
CA HIS A 66 11.61 2.57 8.26
C HIS A 66 12.89 2.02 7.63
N ASP A 67 12.79 1.03 6.76
CA ASP A 67 13.94 0.39 6.10
C ASP A 67 14.24 0.94 4.72
N LEU A 68 13.54 1.99 4.29
CA LEU A 68 13.71 2.57 2.96
C LEU A 68 14.77 3.66 2.97
N PRO A 69 15.58 3.76 1.89
CA PRO A 69 16.56 4.83 1.77
C PRO A 69 15.94 6.23 1.85
N ASP A 70 14.77 6.40 1.18
CA ASP A 70 14.01 7.64 1.19
C ASP A 70 12.52 7.32 1.02
N PRO A 71 11.74 7.34 2.10
CA PRO A 71 10.31 7.06 2.03
C PRO A 71 9.54 7.99 1.08
N ALA A 72 9.93 9.24 0.97
CA ALA A 72 9.26 10.19 0.08
C ALA A 72 9.44 9.79 -1.39
N VAL A 73 10.61 9.30 -1.77
CA VAL A 73 10.86 8.81 -3.14
C VAL A 73 10.05 7.54 -3.41
N ALA A 74 9.98 6.63 -2.44
CA ALA A 74 9.17 5.42 -2.56
C ALA A 74 7.68 5.77 -2.72
N LEU A 75 7.17 6.70 -1.91
CA LEU A 75 5.80 7.18 -2.03
C LEU A 75 5.53 7.75 -3.43
N GLN A 76 6.43 8.59 -3.92
CA GLN A 76 6.29 9.20 -5.24
C GLN A 76 6.22 8.14 -6.35
N GLN A 77 7.03 7.09 -6.27
CA GLN A 77 6.98 6.00 -7.23
C GLN A 77 5.67 5.23 -7.18
N ILE A 78 5.15 4.97 -5.99
CA ILE A 78 3.85 4.33 -5.85
C ILE A 78 2.76 5.20 -6.49
N GLN A 79 2.76 6.50 -6.21
CA GLN A 79 1.79 7.43 -6.77
C GLN A 79 1.85 7.48 -8.30
N LEU A 80 3.06 7.44 -8.89
CA LEU A 80 3.24 7.42 -10.34
C LEU A 80 2.60 6.18 -10.97
N HIS A 81 2.70 5.03 -10.32
CA HIS A 81 2.13 3.78 -10.83
C HIS A 81 0.65 3.61 -10.54
N LEU A 82 0.09 4.38 -9.61
CA LEU A 82 -1.35 4.42 -9.39
C LEU A 82 -2.09 5.07 -10.55
N ILE A 83 -1.49 6.05 -11.21
CA ILE A 83 -1.97 6.74 -12.40
C ILE A 83 -3.25 7.54 -12.11
N ASP A 84 -4.32 6.87 -11.67
CA ASP A 84 -5.63 7.49 -11.44
C ASP A 84 -5.78 7.93 -9.99
N LEU A 85 -5.32 9.15 -9.69
CA LEU A 85 -5.40 9.73 -8.36
C LEU A 85 -6.81 10.23 -7.99
N GLU A 86 -7.79 10.07 -8.88
CA GLU A 86 -9.20 10.27 -8.54
C GLU A 86 -9.78 9.07 -7.81
N ARG A 87 -9.26 7.86 -8.07
CA ARG A 87 -9.72 6.61 -7.44
C ARG A 87 -8.82 6.13 -6.32
N PHE A 88 -7.56 6.54 -6.29
CA PHE A 88 -6.57 6.02 -5.36
C PHE A 88 -5.82 7.16 -4.69
N PHE A 89 -5.31 6.89 -3.48
CA PHE A 89 -4.34 7.77 -2.85
C PHE A 89 -3.32 6.97 -2.05
N ALA A 90 -2.16 7.58 -1.84
CA ALA A 90 -1.11 7.06 -0.97
C ALA A 90 -0.45 8.23 -0.27
N PHE A 91 -0.08 8.03 0.98
CA PHE A 91 0.60 9.06 1.78
C PHE A 91 1.41 8.41 2.90
N ILE A 92 2.33 9.17 3.48
CA ILE A 92 3.06 8.72 4.66
C ILE A 92 2.19 9.03 5.87
N GLU A 93 1.75 7.98 6.56
CA GLU A 93 0.93 8.06 7.77
C GLU A 93 1.83 8.03 9.01
N ASP A 94 1.47 8.78 10.04
CA ASP A 94 2.20 8.88 11.30
C ASP A 94 3.70 9.19 11.12
N PRO A 95 4.05 10.22 10.33
CA PRO A 95 5.45 10.50 10.01
C PRO A 95 6.28 10.82 11.25
N GLY A 96 7.50 10.28 11.30
CA GLY A 96 8.43 10.50 12.40
C GLY A 96 8.15 9.68 13.65
N THR A 97 7.15 8.82 13.64
CA THR A 97 6.82 7.93 14.77
C THR A 97 7.23 6.49 14.48
N ASP A 98 7.19 5.63 15.49
CA ASP A 98 7.45 4.19 15.33
C ASP A 98 6.40 3.51 14.46
N ASN A 99 5.25 4.15 14.27
CA ASN A 99 4.15 3.63 13.44
C ASN A 99 4.15 4.23 12.02
N GLU A 100 5.19 4.94 11.64
CA GLU A 100 5.28 5.51 10.30
C GLU A 100 5.23 4.41 9.23
N HIS A 101 4.41 4.62 8.22
CA HIS A 101 4.31 3.72 7.07
C HIS A 101 3.70 4.47 5.89
N ILE A 102 3.80 3.88 4.70
CA ILE A 102 3.11 4.38 3.52
C ILE A 102 1.76 3.67 3.46
N HIS A 103 0.68 4.44 3.55
CA HIS A 103 -0.69 3.95 3.45
C HIS A 103 -1.19 4.14 2.03
N CYS A 104 -1.67 3.06 1.41
CA CYS A 104 -2.22 3.06 0.06
C CYS A 104 -3.67 2.62 0.13
N GLN A 105 -4.57 3.36 -0.50
CA GLN A 105 -6.00 3.12 -0.34
C GLN A 105 -6.80 3.48 -1.60
N VAL A 106 -7.88 2.72 -1.82
CA VAL A 106 -8.94 3.08 -2.76
C VAL A 106 -9.79 4.18 -2.12
N LYS A 107 -10.05 5.26 -2.83
CA LYS A 107 -10.89 6.35 -2.30
C LYS A 107 -12.31 5.87 -2.02
N LYS A 108 -12.86 6.36 -0.91
CA LYS A 108 -14.23 6.08 -0.50
C LYS A 108 -15.20 6.50 -1.61
N GLY A 109 -16.18 5.63 -1.90
CA GLY A 109 -17.17 5.91 -2.94
C GLY A 109 -16.73 5.53 -4.35
N THR A 110 -15.54 4.99 -4.53
CA THR A 110 -15.09 4.47 -5.83
C THR A 110 -15.99 3.31 -6.24
N THR A 111 -16.49 3.35 -7.48
CA THR A 111 -17.29 2.28 -8.06
C THR A 111 -16.45 1.48 -9.05
N TYR A 112 -16.75 0.19 -9.13
CA TYR A 112 -16.10 -0.71 -10.08
C TYR A 112 -17.05 -1.06 -11.20
N PRO A 113 -16.52 -1.31 -12.42
CA PRO A 113 -17.36 -1.78 -13.53
C PRO A 113 -17.93 -3.16 -13.28
#